data_2ede16fa8e80eed38dbbf37419d8e6eb
#
_entry.id   2ede16fa8e80eed38dbbf37419d8e6eb
#
_cell.length_a   1.000
_cell.length_b   1.000
_cell.length_c   1.000
_cell.angle_alpha   90.00
_cell.angle_beta   90.00
_cell.angle_gamma   90.00
#
_symmetry.space_group_name_H-M   'P 1'
#
loop_
_entity.id
_entity.type
_entity.pdbx_description
1 polymer ?
#
loop_
_entity_poly.entity_id
_entity_poly.type
_entity_poly.pdbx_seq_one_letter_code
_entity_poly.pdbx_strand_id
1 'polypeptide(L)'
;MDKLYVNLGENSYDIVFGDSFNQLADTLKEINAPKKLLIVTDTNVCKIYADEIKNHLDSAGFSSSVYAFEAGEENKKMDAILGICKACIDNGLDRKSMIIALGGGVVGDMAGFAASIYMRGIKFIQIPTTLLSQSDSSVGGKTGIDFMDSKNILGAFHQPKLVYINVNTLKTLPEIQFISGMGEVIKHGIIQDKDFYDFVKSNPDKIKSLNSETLIEMAKRKIGRAHV
;
A
#
# COMPACT_ATOMS: atom_id res chain seq x y z
N MET A 1 17.58 0.57 5.30
CA MET A 1 16.12 0.77 5.46
C MET A 1 15.65 0.13 6.75
N ASP A 2 14.70 0.76 7.40
CA ASP A 2 14.06 0.20 8.58
C ASP A 2 13.06 -0.87 8.17
N LYS A 3 12.99 -1.95 8.93
CA LYS A 3 12.04 -3.05 8.69
C LYS A 3 11.24 -3.35 9.97
N LEU A 4 9.98 -3.70 9.80
CA LEU A 4 9.12 -4.23 10.86
C LEU A 4 8.56 -5.56 10.36
N TYR A 5 8.73 -6.61 11.14
CA TYR A 5 8.24 -7.95 10.79
C TYR A 5 6.85 -8.18 11.36
N VAL A 6 5.91 -8.54 10.51
CA VAL A 6 4.56 -8.96 10.90
C VAL A 6 4.52 -10.47 10.99
N ASN A 7 4.41 -11.00 12.21
CA ASN A 7 4.44 -12.43 12.46
C ASN A 7 3.04 -13.05 12.39
N LEU A 8 2.75 -13.74 11.30
CA LEU A 8 1.49 -14.45 11.02
C LEU A 8 1.73 -15.91 10.57
N GLY A 9 2.81 -16.54 11.05
CA GLY A 9 3.20 -17.88 10.61
C GLY A 9 3.56 -17.89 9.12
N GLU A 10 2.91 -18.72 8.33
CA GLU A 10 3.16 -18.84 6.87
C GLU A 10 2.77 -17.58 6.08
N ASN A 11 1.96 -16.73 6.67
CA ASN A 11 1.52 -15.47 6.07
C ASN A 11 2.30 -14.24 6.57
N SER A 12 3.42 -14.47 7.26
CA SER A 12 4.29 -13.40 7.73
C SER A 12 4.89 -12.61 6.57
N TYR A 13 5.17 -11.33 6.81
CA TYR A 13 5.75 -10.43 5.82
C TYR A 13 6.49 -9.27 6.48
N ASP A 14 7.33 -8.62 5.71
CA ASP A 14 8.03 -7.41 6.14
C ASP A 14 7.28 -6.15 5.73
N ILE A 15 7.33 -5.13 6.60
CA ILE A 15 7.03 -3.75 6.27
C ILE A 15 8.37 -3.02 6.20
N VAL A 16 8.69 -2.48 5.05
CA VAL A 16 9.94 -1.77 4.78
C VAL A 16 9.66 -0.28 4.70
N PHE A 17 10.46 0.52 5.41
CA PHE A 17 10.32 1.97 5.46
C PHE A 17 11.53 2.64 4.81
N GLY A 18 11.25 3.59 3.93
CA GLY A 18 12.25 4.39 3.25
C GLY A 18 11.68 5.73 2.78
N ASP A 19 12.51 6.47 2.07
CA ASP A 19 12.21 7.80 1.51
C ASP A 19 12.38 7.86 -0.01
N SER A 20 12.58 6.73 -0.67
CA SER A 20 12.71 6.61 -2.13
C SER A 20 12.28 5.24 -2.62
N PHE A 21 12.18 5.04 -3.94
CA PHE A 21 11.95 3.75 -4.56
C PHE A 21 13.24 3.03 -5.01
N ASN A 22 14.41 3.62 -4.74
CA ASN A 22 15.69 3.11 -5.22
C ASN A 22 15.99 1.66 -4.80
N GLN A 23 15.49 1.24 -3.63
CA GLN A 23 15.72 -0.10 -3.09
C GLN A 23 14.54 -1.06 -3.32
N LEU A 24 13.48 -0.62 -4.01
CA LEU A 24 12.29 -1.43 -4.25
C LEU A 24 12.62 -2.72 -5.00
N ALA A 25 13.38 -2.61 -6.08
CA ALA A 25 13.74 -3.76 -6.91
C ALA A 25 14.58 -4.80 -6.15
N ASP A 26 15.52 -4.36 -5.32
CA ASP A 26 16.35 -5.25 -4.51
C ASP A 26 15.53 -5.89 -3.39
N THR A 27 14.64 -5.13 -2.75
CA THR A 27 13.68 -5.67 -1.77
C THR A 27 12.77 -6.74 -2.39
N LEU A 28 12.32 -6.54 -3.63
CA LEU A 28 11.54 -7.55 -4.35
C LEU A 28 12.36 -8.81 -4.64
N LYS A 29 13.65 -8.69 -4.97
CA LYS A 29 14.55 -9.84 -5.12
C LYS A 29 14.75 -10.59 -3.81
N GLU A 30 14.91 -9.89 -2.67
CA GLU A 30 15.03 -10.49 -1.34
C GLU A 30 13.85 -11.40 -0.98
N ILE A 31 12.62 -10.99 -1.32
CA ILE A 31 11.41 -11.80 -1.08
C ILE A 31 11.13 -12.84 -2.18
N ASN A 32 12.05 -13.04 -3.12
CA ASN A 32 11.91 -13.92 -4.28
C ASN A 32 10.62 -13.59 -5.08
N ALA A 33 10.40 -12.30 -5.36
CA ALA A 33 9.28 -11.87 -6.17
C ALA A 33 9.39 -12.43 -7.60
N PRO A 34 8.27 -12.82 -8.22
CA PRO A 34 8.28 -13.31 -9.60
C PRO A 34 8.68 -12.20 -10.58
N LYS A 35 9.19 -12.60 -11.75
CA LYS A 35 9.59 -11.62 -12.75
C LYS A 35 8.42 -10.86 -13.37
N LYS A 36 7.24 -11.49 -13.47
CA LYS A 36 6.06 -10.88 -14.09
C LYS A 36 5.20 -10.17 -13.05
N LEU A 37 5.02 -8.87 -13.23
CA LEU A 37 4.37 -7.97 -12.29
C LEU A 37 3.30 -7.12 -12.97
N LEU A 38 2.16 -6.93 -12.32
CA LEU A 38 1.16 -5.93 -12.71
C LEU A 38 1.08 -4.85 -11.63
N ILE A 39 1.43 -3.62 -11.97
CA ILE A 39 1.24 -2.44 -11.13
C ILE A 39 -0.21 -2.00 -11.30
N VAL A 40 -1.00 -2.13 -10.25
CA VAL A 40 -2.38 -1.64 -10.17
C VAL A 40 -2.37 -0.33 -9.39
N THR A 41 -2.96 0.71 -9.98
CA THR A 41 -2.97 2.06 -9.41
C THR A 41 -4.26 2.78 -9.78
N ASP A 42 -4.45 4.00 -9.31
CA ASP A 42 -5.51 4.89 -9.77
C ASP A 42 -4.99 5.99 -10.72
N THR A 43 -5.91 6.68 -11.40
CA THR A 43 -5.58 7.72 -12.38
C THR A 43 -4.81 8.90 -11.82
N ASN A 44 -4.87 9.19 -10.50
CA ASN A 44 -4.10 10.26 -9.87
C ASN A 44 -2.65 9.82 -9.62
N VAL A 45 -2.48 8.68 -8.95
CA VAL A 45 -1.17 8.15 -8.56
C VAL A 45 -0.39 7.66 -9.78
N CYS A 46 -1.08 7.13 -10.79
CA CYS A 46 -0.49 6.69 -12.05
C CYS A 46 0.38 7.77 -12.69
N LYS A 47 -0.15 8.99 -12.81
CA LYS A 47 0.53 10.13 -13.45
C LYS A 47 1.81 10.57 -12.73
N ILE A 48 1.95 10.22 -11.44
CA ILE A 48 3.05 10.69 -10.60
C ILE A 48 4.15 9.63 -10.50
N TYR A 49 3.79 8.36 -10.31
CA TYR A 49 4.74 7.33 -9.89
C TYR A 49 4.82 6.10 -10.80
N ALA A 50 3.80 5.83 -11.64
CA ALA A 50 3.73 4.55 -12.33
C ALA A 50 4.91 4.33 -13.29
N ASP A 51 5.28 5.35 -14.07
CA ASP A 51 6.38 5.26 -15.04
C ASP A 51 7.74 5.13 -14.32
N GLU A 52 7.96 5.87 -13.24
CA GLU A 52 9.19 5.77 -12.44
C GLU A 52 9.37 4.34 -11.93
N ILE A 53 8.34 3.79 -11.27
CA ILE A 53 8.40 2.45 -10.68
C ILE A 53 8.52 1.39 -11.76
N LYS A 54 7.76 1.49 -12.85
CA LYS A 54 7.83 0.56 -13.97
C LYS A 54 9.24 0.51 -14.55
N ASN A 55 9.81 1.66 -14.90
CA ASN A 55 11.15 1.75 -15.49
C ASN A 55 12.23 1.23 -14.54
N HIS A 56 12.10 1.53 -13.24
CA HIS A 56 13.02 1.01 -12.21
C HIS A 56 12.97 -0.53 -12.13
N LEU A 57 11.77 -1.12 -12.11
CA LEU A 57 11.60 -2.57 -12.05
C LEU A 57 12.07 -3.26 -13.33
N ASP A 58 11.72 -2.73 -14.52
CA ASP A 58 12.14 -3.31 -15.80
C ASP A 58 13.66 -3.26 -15.95
N SER A 59 14.32 -2.16 -15.53
CA SER A 59 15.78 -2.04 -15.53
C SER A 59 16.46 -3.06 -14.60
N ALA A 60 15.76 -3.49 -13.54
CA ALA A 60 16.24 -4.49 -12.59
C ALA A 60 15.96 -5.95 -13.03
N GLY A 61 15.35 -6.14 -14.23
CA GLY A 61 15.08 -7.44 -14.85
C GLY A 61 13.72 -8.05 -14.53
N PHE A 62 12.79 -7.25 -13.99
CA PHE A 62 11.38 -7.62 -13.94
C PHE A 62 10.69 -7.33 -15.28
N SER A 63 9.51 -7.88 -15.49
CA SER A 63 8.62 -7.59 -16.62
C SER A 63 7.34 -7.01 -16.04
N SER A 64 7.26 -5.68 -16.03
CA SER A 64 6.15 -4.99 -15.40
C SER A 64 5.20 -4.33 -16.40
N SER A 65 3.92 -4.37 -16.10
CA SER A 65 2.86 -3.64 -16.79
C SER A 65 2.08 -2.80 -15.81
N VAL A 66 1.34 -1.82 -16.31
CA VAL A 66 0.56 -0.88 -15.50
C VAL A 66 -0.90 -0.97 -15.88
N TYR A 67 -1.78 -0.99 -14.89
CA TYR A 67 -3.22 -0.81 -15.04
C TYR A 67 -3.70 0.26 -14.06
N ALA A 68 -4.36 1.29 -14.58
CA ALA A 68 -4.95 2.36 -13.79
C ALA A 68 -6.46 2.34 -13.92
N PHE A 69 -7.17 2.38 -12.80
CA PHE A 69 -8.61 2.62 -12.75
C PHE A 69 -8.91 4.05 -12.31
N GLU A 70 -10.13 4.50 -12.47
CA GLU A 70 -10.53 5.87 -12.12
C GLU A 70 -10.46 6.08 -10.60
N ALA A 71 -9.77 7.17 -10.18
CA ALA A 71 -9.60 7.49 -8.76
C ALA A 71 -10.94 7.85 -8.10
N GLY A 72 -11.06 7.58 -6.81
CA GLY A 72 -12.24 7.93 -5.99
C GLY A 72 -12.85 6.71 -5.30
N GLU A 73 -13.40 6.94 -4.10
CA GLU A 73 -14.08 5.89 -3.32
C GLU A 73 -15.32 5.36 -4.06
N GLU A 74 -16.00 6.20 -4.83
CA GLU A 74 -17.15 5.82 -5.66
C GLU A 74 -16.82 4.75 -6.71
N ASN A 75 -15.54 4.58 -7.02
CA ASN A 75 -15.04 3.57 -7.95
C ASN A 75 -14.61 2.26 -7.27
N LYS A 76 -14.75 2.17 -5.94
CA LYS A 76 -14.44 0.97 -5.14
C LYS A 76 -15.52 -0.10 -5.31
N LYS A 77 -15.67 -0.62 -6.55
CA LYS A 77 -16.78 -1.47 -7.00
C LYS A 77 -16.29 -2.72 -7.74
N MET A 78 -17.20 -3.67 -7.92
CA MET A 78 -16.93 -4.94 -8.60
C MET A 78 -16.44 -4.74 -10.05
N ASP A 79 -16.97 -3.76 -10.77
CA ASP A 79 -16.54 -3.50 -12.16
C ASP A 79 -15.04 -3.16 -12.25
N ALA A 80 -14.52 -2.41 -11.30
CA ALA A 80 -13.09 -2.12 -11.26
C ALA A 80 -12.26 -3.38 -10.90
N ILE A 81 -12.77 -4.26 -10.03
CA ILE A 81 -12.14 -5.56 -9.75
C ILE A 81 -12.07 -6.42 -11.03
N LEU A 82 -13.18 -6.50 -11.78
CA LEU A 82 -13.20 -7.20 -13.07
C LEU A 82 -12.23 -6.58 -14.08
N GLY A 83 -12.09 -5.24 -14.08
CA GLY A 83 -11.08 -4.52 -14.86
C GLY A 83 -9.66 -4.92 -14.50
N ILE A 84 -9.33 -5.02 -13.21
CA ILE A 84 -8.02 -5.49 -12.74
C ILE A 84 -7.79 -6.94 -13.17
N CYS A 85 -8.77 -7.82 -12.99
CA CYS A 85 -8.66 -9.22 -13.42
C CYS A 85 -8.49 -9.34 -14.94
N LYS A 86 -9.20 -8.54 -15.73
CA LYS A 86 -9.01 -8.46 -17.18
C LYS A 86 -7.60 -8.03 -17.53
N ALA A 87 -7.07 -6.98 -16.88
CA ALA A 87 -5.70 -6.53 -17.08
C ALA A 87 -4.67 -7.62 -16.73
N CYS A 88 -4.92 -8.44 -15.71
CA CYS A 88 -4.10 -9.61 -15.42
C CYS A 88 -4.06 -10.60 -16.60
N ILE A 89 -5.22 -10.89 -17.21
CA ILE A 89 -5.32 -11.80 -18.37
C ILE A 89 -4.61 -11.20 -19.57
N ASP A 90 -4.91 -9.94 -19.92
CA ASP A 90 -4.37 -9.25 -21.09
C ASP A 90 -2.82 -9.17 -21.06
N ASN A 91 -2.25 -9.06 -19.85
CA ASN A 91 -0.79 -9.05 -19.62
C ASN A 91 -0.22 -10.45 -19.35
N GLY A 92 -1.01 -11.50 -19.48
CA GLY A 92 -0.58 -12.89 -19.36
C GLY A 92 -0.04 -13.26 -17.96
N LEU A 93 -0.63 -12.70 -16.90
CA LEU A 93 -0.30 -13.11 -15.53
C LEU A 93 -0.76 -14.54 -15.28
N ASP A 94 0.06 -15.30 -14.60
CA ASP A 94 -0.21 -16.68 -14.17
C ASP A 94 -0.23 -16.78 -12.64
N ARG A 95 -0.38 -18.00 -12.09
CA ARG A 95 -0.39 -18.25 -10.64
C ARG A 95 0.92 -17.90 -9.93
N LYS A 96 2.01 -17.76 -10.67
CA LYS A 96 3.33 -17.39 -10.12
C LYS A 96 3.57 -15.89 -10.22
N SER A 97 2.75 -15.15 -10.94
CA SER A 97 2.85 -13.70 -11.11
C SER A 97 2.41 -12.95 -9.82
N MET A 98 2.61 -11.64 -9.79
CA MET A 98 2.31 -10.84 -8.60
C MET A 98 1.68 -9.50 -8.98
N ILE A 99 0.75 -9.02 -8.16
CA ILE A 99 0.20 -7.67 -8.24
C ILE A 99 0.97 -6.73 -7.30
N ILE A 100 1.26 -5.53 -7.77
CA ILE A 100 1.76 -4.40 -6.97
C ILE A 100 0.62 -3.40 -6.82
N ALA A 101 0.11 -3.21 -5.62
CA ALA A 101 -0.88 -2.19 -5.30
C ALA A 101 -0.14 -0.87 -5.01
N LEU A 102 -0.15 0.08 -5.96
CA LEU A 102 0.50 1.38 -5.85
C LEU A 102 -0.54 2.48 -5.64
N GLY A 103 -0.77 2.94 -4.41
CA GLY A 103 -1.77 3.97 -4.17
C GLY A 103 -2.24 4.11 -2.74
N GLY A 104 -3.37 4.78 -2.54
CA GLY A 104 -4.05 4.89 -1.26
C GLY A 104 -4.77 3.62 -0.84
N GLY A 105 -5.59 3.71 0.23
CA GLY A 105 -6.34 2.58 0.77
C GLY A 105 -7.29 1.94 -0.25
N VAL A 106 -7.95 2.72 -1.09
CA VAL A 106 -8.83 2.21 -2.17
C VAL A 106 -8.06 1.28 -3.10
N VAL A 107 -6.87 1.70 -3.55
CA VAL A 107 -6.02 0.90 -4.43
C VAL A 107 -5.56 -0.38 -3.72
N GLY A 108 -5.10 -0.25 -2.47
CA GLY A 108 -4.66 -1.41 -1.68
C GLY A 108 -5.75 -2.46 -1.49
N ASP A 109 -6.95 -2.02 -1.11
CA ASP A 109 -8.12 -2.89 -0.90
C ASP A 109 -8.54 -3.59 -2.19
N MET A 110 -8.66 -2.83 -3.28
CA MET A 110 -9.13 -3.36 -4.56
C MET A 110 -8.11 -4.29 -5.21
N ALA A 111 -6.84 -3.90 -5.26
CA ALA A 111 -5.77 -4.73 -5.82
C ALA A 111 -5.56 -6.02 -5.01
N GLY A 112 -5.63 -5.93 -3.68
CA GLY A 112 -5.56 -7.08 -2.79
C GLY A 112 -6.75 -8.02 -2.96
N PHE A 113 -7.97 -7.48 -3.10
CA PHE A 113 -9.15 -8.31 -3.35
C PHE A 113 -9.09 -8.96 -4.73
N ALA A 114 -8.72 -8.23 -5.78
CA ALA A 114 -8.49 -8.81 -7.10
C ALA A 114 -7.43 -9.94 -7.06
N ALA A 115 -6.31 -9.72 -6.35
CA ALA A 115 -5.29 -10.74 -6.17
C ALA A 115 -5.83 -11.98 -5.45
N SER A 116 -6.73 -11.84 -4.48
CA SER A 116 -7.30 -12.95 -3.71
C SER A 116 -8.19 -13.87 -4.55
N ILE A 117 -8.86 -13.32 -5.57
CA ILE A 117 -9.82 -14.08 -6.40
C ILE A 117 -9.23 -14.51 -7.75
N TYR A 118 -8.28 -13.74 -8.31
CA TYR A 118 -7.67 -14.07 -9.59
C TYR A 118 -6.93 -15.41 -9.50
N MET A 119 -7.27 -16.34 -10.39
CA MET A 119 -6.75 -17.72 -10.42
C MET A 119 -6.85 -18.47 -9.07
N ARG A 120 -7.79 -18.12 -8.20
CA ARG A 120 -7.99 -18.59 -6.81
C ARG A 120 -6.93 -18.10 -5.84
N GLY A 121 -6.31 -17.01 -6.12
CA GLY A 121 -5.30 -16.33 -5.30
C GLY A 121 -3.92 -16.28 -5.94
N ILE A 122 -3.41 -15.06 -6.14
CA ILE A 122 -2.02 -14.80 -6.50
C ILE A 122 -1.39 -13.88 -5.46
N LYS A 123 -0.07 -13.84 -5.42
CA LYS A 123 0.67 -12.95 -4.51
C LYS A 123 0.41 -11.48 -4.84
N PHE A 124 0.45 -10.62 -3.83
CA PHE A 124 0.49 -9.18 -4.02
C PHE A 124 1.40 -8.52 -2.99
N ILE A 125 1.79 -7.29 -3.28
CA ILE A 125 2.47 -6.37 -2.36
C ILE A 125 1.76 -5.03 -2.35
N GLN A 126 2.01 -4.23 -1.31
CA GLN A 126 1.48 -2.88 -1.19
C GLN A 126 2.59 -1.83 -1.21
N ILE A 127 2.38 -0.76 -1.99
CA ILE A 127 3.16 0.46 -2.00
C ILE A 127 2.19 1.61 -1.66
N PRO A 128 1.93 1.84 -0.36
CA PRO A 128 0.95 2.83 0.07
C PRO A 128 1.47 4.25 -0.13
N THR A 129 0.62 5.14 -0.67
CA THR A 129 1.00 6.53 -1.01
C THR A 129 0.27 7.61 -0.22
N THR A 130 -0.70 7.26 0.63
CA THR A 130 -1.39 8.20 1.52
C THR A 130 -0.99 7.95 2.97
N LEU A 131 -1.09 8.96 3.84
CA LEU A 131 -0.76 8.80 5.25
C LEU A 131 -1.62 7.71 5.92
N LEU A 132 -2.91 7.67 5.60
CA LEU A 132 -3.82 6.65 6.12
C LEU A 132 -3.37 5.24 5.69
N SER A 133 -3.01 5.04 4.42
CA SER A 133 -2.56 3.73 3.96
C SER A 133 -1.18 3.35 4.49
N GLN A 134 -0.26 4.30 4.62
CA GLN A 134 1.08 4.06 5.19
C GLN A 134 1.06 3.69 6.67
N SER A 135 0.03 4.14 7.39
CA SER A 135 -0.02 3.97 8.83
C SER A 135 -1.10 2.98 9.32
N ASP A 136 -1.99 2.52 8.44
CA ASP A 136 -3.15 1.71 8.84
C ASP A 136 -3.58 0.69 7.77
N SER A 137 -4.22 1.13 6.68
CA SER A 137 -4.97 0.24 5.79
C SER A 137 -4.12 -0.73 4.96
N SER A 138 -2.81 -0.51 4.82
CA SER A 138 -1.91 -1.46 4.14
C SER A 138 -1.53 -2.68 4.98
N VAL A 139 -1.95 -2.72 6.24
CA VAL A 139 -1.57 -3.76 7.21
C VAL A 139 -2.79 -4.54 7.67
N GLY A 140 -2.63 -5.85 7.92
CA GLY A 140 -3.71 -6.71 8.42
C GLY A 140 -4.47 -7.48 7.35
N GLY A 141 -4.16 -7.26 6.06
CA GLY A 141 -4.67 -8.07 4.95
C GLY A 141 -6.17 -7.96 4.69
N LYS A 142 -6.84 -6.95 5.24
CA LYS A 142 -8.24 -6.65 4.91
C LYS A 142 -8.27 -6.06 3.51
N THR A 143 -8.95 -6.73 2.59
CA THR A 143 -9.10 -6.29 1.20
C THR A 143 -10.55 -6.38 0.79
N GLY A 144 -11.04 -5.47 -0.03
CA GLY A 144 -12.46 -5.49 -0.38
C GLY A 144 -12.95 -4.27 -1.11
N ILE A 145 -14.25 -4.29 -1.35
CA ILE A 145 -14.98 -3.26 -2.07
C ILE A 145 -16.31 -2.93 -1.38
N ASP A 146 -16.87 -1.81 -1.76
CA ASP A 146 -18.21 -1.45 -1.39
C ASP A 146 -19.22 -2.17 -2.30
N PHE A 147 -20.38 -2.52 -1.74
CA PHE A 147 -21.46 -3.15 -2.50
C PHE A 147 -22.80 -2.65 -1.99
N MET A 148 -23.65 -2.23 -2.91
CA MET A 148 -24.90 -1.51 -2.61
C MET A 148 -24.60 -0.31 -1.67
N ASP A 149 -25.34 -0.16 -0.59
CA ASP A 149 -25.20 0.95 0.37
C ASP A 149 -24.23 0.62 1.53
N SER A 150 -23.45 -0.47 1.42
CA SER A 150 -22.59 -0.96 2.49
C SER A 150 -21.11 -0.86 2.11
N LYS A 151 -20.33 -0.18 2.96
CA LYS A 151 -18.88 -0.08 2.78
C LYS A 151 -18.17 -1.38 3.16
N ASN A 152 -17.15 -1.73 2.36
CA ASN A 152 -16.22 -2.85 2.63
C ASN A 152 -16.91 -4.21 2.90
N ILE A 153 -18.11 -4.45 2.33
CA ILE A 153 -18.90 -5.64 2.63
C ILE A 153 -18.48 -6.88 1.83
N LEU A 154 -17.90 -6.68 0.64
CA LEU A 154 -17.37 -7.77 -0.16
C LEU A 154 -15.84 -7.71 -0.15
N GLY A 155 -15.20 -8.80 0.26
CA GLY A 155 -13.75 -8.83 0.34
C GLY A 155 -13.18 -10.15 0.82
N ALA A 156 -11.89 -10.14 1.07
CA ALA A 156 -11.15 -11.29 1.57
C ALA A 156 -10.05 -10.85 2.54
N PHE A 157 -9.68 -11.73 3.47
CA PHE A 157 -8.43 -11.60 4.18
C PHE A 157 -7.31 -12.17 3.31
N HIS A 158 -6.50 -11.29 2.73
CA HIS A 158 -5.39 -11.66 1.86
C HIS A 158 -4.14 -10.87 2.28
N GLN A 159 -3.17 -11.55 2.90
CA GLN A 159 -1.97 -10.88 3.42
C GLN A 159 -1.01 -10.53 2.26
N PRO A 160 -0.48 -9.29 2.23
CA PRO A 160 0.56 -8.95 1.28
C PRO A 160 1.86 -9.73 1.58
N LYS A 161 2.71 -9.91 0.58
CA LYS A 161 4.04 -10.49 0.77
C LYS A 161 5.10 -9.45 1.17
N LEU A 162 4.75 -8.18 1.04
CA LEU A 162 5.56 -7.03 1.42
C LEU A 162 4.67 -5.80 1.49
N VAL A 163 4.94 -4.91 2.43
CA VAL A 163 4.50 -3.50 2.38
C VAL A 163 5.73 -2.62 2.26
N TYR A 164 5.84 -1.86 1.17
CA TYR A 164 6.96 -0.95 0.92
C TYR A 164 6.51 0.49 1.07
N ILE A 165 6.89 1.14 2.15
CA ILE A 165 6.49 2.51 2.49
C ILE A 165 7.60 3.47 2.07
N ASN A 166 7.31 4.33 1.09
CA ASN A 166 8.10 5.50 0.76
C ASN A 166 7.41 6.74 1.34
N VAL A 167 7.91 7.28 2.45
CA VAL A 167 7.26 8.43 3.10
C VAL A 167 7.28 9.70 2.25
N ASN A 168 8.18 9.81 1.27
CA ASN A 168 8.23 10.96 0.37
C ASN A 168 7.04 11.04 -0.59
N THR A 169 6.24 9.97 -0.74
CA THR A 169 4.98 10.06 -1.49
C THR A 169 3.98 11.00 -0.82
N LEU A 170 4.11 11.27 0.46
CA LEU A 170 3.30 12.25 1.18
C LEU A 170 3.55 13.71 0.72
N LYS A 171 4.67 13.99 0.03
CA LYS A 171 4.96 15.32 -0.53
C LYS A 171 4.06 15.68 -1.72
N THR A 172 3.50 14.68 -2.39
CA THR A 172 2.57 14.87 -3.51
C THR A 172 1.11 14.64 -3.11
N LEU A 173 0.88 14.24 -1.85
CA LEU A 173 -0.47 14.03 -1.33
C LEU A 173 -1.16 15.38 -1.09
N PRO A 174 -2.40 15.59 -1.56
CA PRO A 174 -3.18 16.78 -1.24
C PRO A 174 -3.27 17.01 0.27
N GLU A 175 -3.14 18.27 0.71
CA GLU A 175 -3.10 18.64 2.13
C GLU A 175 -4.32 18.11 2.89
N ILE A 176 -5.51 18.17 2.28
CA ILE A 176 -6.74 17.68 2.91
C ILE A 176 -6.67 16.18 3.23
N GLN A 177 -6.03 15.39 2.36
CA GLN A 177 -5.84 13.95 2.58
C GLN A 177 -4.78 13.68 3.67
N PHE A 178 -3.74 14.51 3.73
CA PHE A 178 -2.76 14.43 4.81
C PHE A 178 -3.39 14.74 6.17
N ILE A 179 -4.18 15.81 6.26
CA ILE A 179 -4.90 16.20 7.47
C ILE A 179 -5.88 15.10 7.90
N SER A 180 -6.62 14.52 6.95
CA SER A 180 -7.52 13.38 7.23
C SER A 180 -6.75 12.19 7.84
N GLY A 181 -5.61 11.83 7.27
CA GLY A 181 -4.74 10.78 7.81
C GLY A 181 -4.21 11.12 9.21
N MET A 182 -3.86 12.38 9.47
CA MET A 182 -3.44 12.82 10.81
C MET A 182 -4.54 12.67 11.86
N GLY A 183 -5.81 12.81 11.48
CA GLY A 183 -6.94 12.53 12.37
C GLY A 183 -6.88 11.10 12.94
N GLU A 184 -6.61 10.09 12.09
CA GLU A 184 -6.47 8.69 12.53
C GLU A 184 -5.19 8.46 13.36
N VAL A 185 -4.10 9.15 13.03
CA VAL A 185 -2.84 9.10 13.80
C VAL A 185 -3.09 9.62 15.23
N ILE A 186 -3.72 10.77 15.36
CA ILE A 186 -4.02 11.41 16.65
C ILE A 186 -5.02 10.55 17.45
N LYS A 187 -6.08 10.06 16.79
CA LYS A 187 -7.08 9.19 17.42
C LYS A 187 -6.42 7.95 18.04
N HIS A 188 -5.52 7.30 17.31
CA HIS A 188 -4.78 6.14 17.82
C HIS A 188 -3.96 6.48 19.07
N GLY A 189 -3.23 7.59 19.03
CA GLY A 189 -2.44 8.05 20.17
C GLY A 189 -3.30 8.34 21.42
N ILE A 190 -4.46 8.99 21.25
CA ILE A 190 -5.36 9.30 22.37
C ILE A 190 -5.97 8.03 22.98
N ILE A 191 -6.36 7.05 22.15
CA ILE A 191 -7.09 5.87 22.61
C ILE A 191 -6.16 4.80 23.19
N GLN A 192 -4.98 4.58 22.57
CA GLN A 192 -4.18 3.39 22.81
C GLN A 192 -2.75 3.65 23.28
N ASP A 193 -2.19 4.85 23.02
CA ASP A 193 -0.75 5.06 23.19
C ASP A 193 -0.38 6.49 23.54
N LYS A 194 -0.30 6.77 24.84
CA LYS A 194 0.09 8.09 25.35
C LYS A 194 1.48 8.53 24.86
N ASP A 195 2.46 7.62 24.81
CA ASP A 195 3.83 7.95 24.40
C ASP A 195 3.89 8.31 22.91
N PHE A 196 3.08 7.62 22.10
CA PHE A 196 2.91 7.96 20.69
C PHE A 196 2.21 9.31 20.51
N TYR A 197 1.17 9.58 21.30
CA TYR A 197 0.51 10.90 21.30
C TYR A 197 1.49 12.01 21.67
N ASP A 198 2.27 11.82 22.72
CA ASP A 198 3.28 12.79 23.18
C ASP A 198 4.38 12.99 22.13
N PHE A 199 4.78 11.94 21.42
CA PHE A 199 5.71 12.04 20.27
C PHE A 199 5.13 12.91 19.14
N VAL A 200 3.89 12.67 18.72
CA VAL A 200 3.22 13.46 17.67
C VAL A 200 3.08 14.91 18.10
N LYS A 201 2.65 15.16 19.34
CA LYS A 201 2.49 16.49 19.93
C LYS A 201 3.80 17.27 20.03
N SER A 202 4.92 16.57 20.22
CA SER A 202 6.25 17.19 20.38
C SER A 202 6.96 17.46 19.06
N ASN A 203 6.43 17.00 17.91
CA ASN A 203 7.07 17.14 16.60
C ASN A 203 6.18 17.80 15.52
N PRO A 204 5.34 18.81 15.82
CA PRO A 204 4.39 19.36 14.88
C PRO A 204 5.06 19.97 13.63
N ASP A 205 6.16 20.71 13.81
CA ASP A 205 6.85 21.37 12.70
C ASP A 205 7.54 20.36 11.79
N LYS A 206 8.13 19.30 12.36
CA LYS A 206 8.75 18.22 11.57
C LYS A 206 7.72 17.42 10.78
N ILE A 207 6.56 17.15 11.38
CA ILE A 207 5.45 16.46 10.70
C ILE A 207 4.89 17.36 9.59
N LYS A 208 4.67 18.65 9.86
CA LYS A 208 4.16 19.60 8.87
C LYS A 208 5.15 19.82 7.71
N SER A 209 6.45 19.82 7.99
CA SER A 209 7.49 19.92 6.95
C SER A 209 7.78 18.60 6.24
N LEU A 210 7.04 17.54 6.53
CA LEU A 210 7.20 16.20 5.96
C LEU A 210 8.63 15.65 6.13
N ASN A 211 9.23 15.84 7.32
CA ASN A 211 10.53 15.29 7.64
C ASN A 211 10.52 13.77 7.61
N SER A 212 11.32 13.16 6.73
CA SER A 212 11.28 11.72 6.44
C SER A 212 11.54 10.85 7.69
N GLU A 213 12.52 11.20 8.52
CA GLU A 213 12.83 10.44 9.74
C GLU A 213 11.66 10.44 10.72
N THR A 214 11.03 11.61 10.92
CA THR A 214 9.88 11.78 11.82
C THR A 214 8.67 11.01 11.29
N LEU A 215 8.43 11.02 9.98
CA LEU A 215 7.31 10.30 9.36
C LEU A 215 7.52 8.78 9.40
N ILE A 216 8.74 8.29 9.18
CA ILE A 216 9.08 6.87 9.33
C ILE A 216 8.85 6.42 10.77
N GLU A 217 9.35 7.16 11.75
CA GLU A 217 9.18 6.84 13.16
C GLU A 217 7.69 6.85 13.56
N MET A 218 6.92 7.83 13.06
CA MET A 218 5.49 7.92 13.29
C MET A 218 4.75 6.69 12.73
N ALA A 219 5.04 6.29 11.50
CA ALA A 219 4.43 5.12 10.87
C ALA A 219 4.81 3.83 11.61
N LYS A 220 6.09 3.65 11.98
CA LYS A 220 6.58 2.49 12.73
C LYS A 220 5.87 2.33 14.08
N ARG A 221 5.77 3.41 14.85
CA ARG A 221 5.10 3.39 16.16
C ARG A 221 3.62 3.04 16.04
N LYS A 222 2.93 3.64 15.05
CA LYS A 222 1.51 3.36 14.86
C LYS A 222 1.27 1.90 14.47
N ILE A 223 2.03 1.36 13.51
CA ILE A 223 1.88 -0.02 13.04
C ILE A 223 2.33 -1.02 14.10
N GLY A 224 3.49 -0.81 14.72
CA GLY A 224 4.09 -1.76 15.65
C GLY A 224 3.26 -2.06 16.89
N ARG A 225 2.33 -1.18 17.26
CA ARG A 225 1.42 -1.39 18.41
C ARG A 225 0.01 -1.85 18.02
N ALA A 226 -0.34 -1.76 16.75
CA ALA A 226 -1.65 -2.22 16.27
C ALA A 226 -1.68 -3.71 15.92
N HIS A 227 -0.52 -4.34 15.74
CA HIS A 227 -0.39 -5.67 15.15
C HIS A 227 0.60 -6.61 15.88
N VAL A 228 1.01 -6.23 17.11
CA VAL A 228 1.83 -7.10 18.00
C VAL A 228 0.99 -7.67 19.12
#